data_55a024dbd32108017e5ff967b643011c
#
_entry.id   55a024dbd32108017e5ff967b643011c
#
_cell.length_a   1.000
_cell.length_b   1.000
_cell.length_c   1.000
_cell.angle_alpha   90.00
_cell.angle_beta   90.00
_cell.angle_gamma   90.00
#
_symmetry.space_group_name_H-M   'P 1'
#
loop_
_entity.id
_entity.type
_entity.pdbx_description
1 polymer ?
#
loop_
_entity_poly.entity_id
_entity_poly.type
_entity_poly.pdbx_seq_one_letter_code
_entity_poly.pdbx_strand_id
1 'polypeptide(L)'
;MRLFCFLLILFFQTARSADITLSLGKPSEAGLDPVILESGLKMYRKAIEKDEVRSAVILIARQGRVVVHEALGWKDKERGIPLKKTAMFRMASNTKPVVATAIAILAEQGKLRFDNPVHRHLKSFDNAKAREITLYHLLTHTSGFRIKPIFFEPLIKKSAKHPNAPSLRLEVDRFGEVGAVEPIGKSYSYSNAGYNTLGAVVETVSGKPLENYLDHLVYEPLGMDDSYHHEVA
;
A
#
# COMPACT_ATOMS: atom_id res chain seq x y z
N MET A 1 -9.37 -11.50 61.31
CA MET A 1 -8.64 -10.87 60.24
C MET A 1 -9.16 -11.48 58.91
N ARG A 2 -10.14 -10.82 58.28
CA ARG A 2 -10.83 -11.31 57.07
C ARG A 2 -10.16 -10.67 55.85
N LEU A 3 -9.55 -11.52 55.01
CA LEU A 3 -8.92 -11.14 53.74
C LEU A 3 -10.04 -10.96 52.72
N PHE A 4 -10.25 -9.74 52.23
CA PHE A 4 -11.13 -9.44 51.11
C PHE A 4 -10.28 -9.56 49.81
N CYS A 5 -10.49 -10.64 49.05
CA CYS A 5 -9.99 -10.73 47.69
C CYS A 5 -10.88 -9.89 46.80
N PHE A 6 -10.35 -8.77 46.29
CA PHE A 6 -10.97 -8.03 45.19
C PHE A 6 -10.66 -8.74 43.86
N LEU A 7 -11.70 -9.37 43.31
CA LEU A 7 -11.63 -9.94 41.98
C LEU A 7 -11.83 -8.81 40.97
N LEU A 8 -10.75 -8.34 40.32
CA LEU A 8 -10.79 -7.35 39.22
C LEU A 8 -11.26 -8.07 37.95
N ILE A 9 -12.56 -8.00 37.65
CA ILE A 9 -13.08 -8.49 36.34
C ILE A 9 -12.77 -7.42 35.29
N LEU A 10 -11.70 -7.65 34.53
CA LEU A 10 -11.41 -6.90 33.30
C LEU A 10 -12.44 -7.29 32.25
N PHE A 11 -13.43 -6.43 32.03
CA PHE A 11 -14.29 -6.49 30.86
C PHE A 11 -13.44 -6.10 29.63
N PHE A 12 -12.93 -7.08 28.91
CA PHE A 12 -12.52 -6.88 27.53
C PHE A 12 -13.79 -6.60 26.71
N GLN A 13 -14.10 -5.34 26.51
CA GLN A 13 -15.01 -4.95 25.44
C GLN A 13 -14.26 -5.24 24.14
N THR A 14 -14.58 -6.38 23.51
CA THR A 14 -14.30 -6.58 22.09
C THR A 14 -15.11 -5.51 21.36
N ALA A 15 -14.44 -4.43 20.97
CA ALA A 15 -14.99 -3.50 19.99
C ALA A 15 -15.24 -4.34 18.72
N ARG A 16 -16.47 -4.77 18.51
CA ARG A 16 -16.91 -5.24 17.19
C ARG A 16 -16.70 -4.04 16.28
N SER A 17 -15.75 -4.16 15.36
CA SER A 17 -15.71 -3.34 14.17
C SER A 17 -17.12 -3.36 13.61
N ALA A 18 -17.80 -2.22 13.63
CA ALA A 18 -19.06 -2.10 12.91
C ALA A 18 -18.74 -2.46 11.46
N ASP A 19 -19.47 -3.42 10.90
CA ASP A 19 -19.42 -3.73 9.47
C ASP A 19 -19.78 -2.46 8.70
N ILE A 20 -18.77 -1.64 8.40
CA ILE A 20 -18.92 -0.47 7.53
C ILE A 20 -18.86 -1.00 6.10
N THR A 21 -19.85 -1.79 5.73
CA THR A 21 -20.04 -2.18 4.36
C THR A 21 -20.63 -0.99 3.62
N LEU A 22 -19.95 -0.55 2.55
CA LEU A 22 -20.49 0.48 1.68
C LEU A 22 -21.83 0.01 1.08
N SER A 23 -22.91 0.73 1.30
CA SER A 23 -24.20 0.44 0.71
C SER A 23 -24.33 1.07 -0.68
N LEU A 24 -25.16 0.50 -1.55
CA LEU A 24 -25.56 1.18 -2.79
C LEU A 24 -26.49 2.34 -2.46
N GLY A 25 -26.38 3.44 -3.18
CA GLY A 25 -27.21 4.63 -2.99
C GLY A 25 -27.32 5.50 -4.22
N LYS A 26 -28.23 6.47 -4.16
CA LYS A 26 -28.37 7.48 -5.22
C LYS A 26 -27.41 8.66 -4.97
N PRO A 27 -26.89 9.31 -6.02
CA PRO A 27 -26.04 10.48 -5.85
C PRO A 27 -26.63 11.56 -4.96
N SER A 28 -27.92 11.88 -5.11
CA SER A 28 -28.62 12.89 -4.31
C SER A 28 -28.66 12.56 -2.82
N GLU A 29 -28.74 11.28 -2.44
CA GLU A 29 -28.71 10.83 -1.04
C GLU A 29 -27.33 11.03 -0.39
N ALA A 30 -26.28 11.12 -1.20
CA ALA A 30 -24.92 11.42 -0.77
C ALA A 30 -24.54 12.89 -0.98
N GLY A 31 -25.51 13.77 -1.31
CA GLY A 31 -25.27 15.18 -1.57
C GLY A 31 -24.41 15.43 -2.82
N LEU A 32 -24.56 14.58 -3.84
CA LEU A 32 -23.90 14.72 -5.14
C LEU A 32 -24.93 14.99 -6.23
N ASP A 33 -24.57 15.87 -7.18
CA ASP A 33 -25.40 16.17 -8.33
C ASP A 33 -25.30 15.05 -9.37
N PRO A 34 -26.42 14.33 -9.68
CA PRO A 34 -26.40 13.25 -10.66
C PRO A 34 -26.06 13.72 -12.07
N VAL A 35 -26.39 14.99 -12.42
CA VAL A 35 -26.09 15.54 -13.75
C VAL A 35 -24.58 15.74 -13.93
N ILE A 36 -23.91 16.22 -12.89
CA ILE A 36 -22.45 16.39 -12.92
C ILE A 36 -21.75 15.02 -13.02
N LEU A 37 -22.20 14.03 -12.25
CA LEU A 37 -21.64 12.67 -12.31
C LEU A 37 -21.83 12.05 -13.70
N GLU A 38 -23.03 12.14 -14.27
CA GLU A 38 -23.30 11.63 -15.62
C GLU A 38 -22.47 12.37 -16.68
N SER A 39 -22.25 13.67 -16.51
CA SER A 39 -21.36 14.46 -17.37
C SER A 39 -19.92 13.90 -17.35
N GLY A 40 -19.40 13.56 -16.16
CA GLY A 40 -18.10 12.91 -16.01
C GLY A 40 -18.03 11.55 -16.70
N LEU A 41 -19.03 10.70 -16.53
CA LEU A 41 -19.12 9.41 -17.22
C LEU A 41 -19.15 9.56 -18.74
N LYS A 42 -19.89 10.55 -19.25
CA LYS A 42 -19.93 10.86 -20.70
C LYS A 42 -18.56 11.28 -21.24
N MET A 43 -17.75 12.00 -20.46
CA MET A 43 -16.38 12.33 -20.87
C MET A 43 -15.55 11.07 -21.09
N TYR A 44 -15.61 10.10 -20.15
CA TYR A 44 -14.90 8.83 -20.30
C TYR A 44 -15.40 8.01 -21.51
N ARG A 45 -16.73 7.90 -21.70
CA ARG A 45 -17.29 7.20 -22.87
C ARG A 45 -16.77 7.82 -24.17
N LYS A 46 -16.78 9.16 -24.28
CA LYS A 46 -16.26 9.88 -25.45
C LYS A 46 -14.76 9.68 -25.67
N ALA A 47 -13.95 9.65 -24.61
CA ALA A 47 -12.52 9.37 -24.71
C ALA A 47 -12.25 7.93 -25.18
N ILE A 48 -13.07 6.96 -24.75
CA ILE A 48 -13.01 5.57 -25.21
C ILE A 48 -13.41 5.43 -26.68
N GLU A 49 -14.48 6.13 -27.10
CA GLU A 49 -14.91 6.16 -28.50
C GLU A 49 -13.83 6.70 -29.43
N LYS A 50 -13.03 7.66 -28.96
CA LYS A 50 -11.93 8.29 -29.69
C LYS A 50 -10.59 7.53 -29.58
N ASP A 51 -10.54 6.40 -28.89
CA ASP A 51 -9.31 5.69 -28.57
C ASP A 51 -8.27 6.49 -27.72
N GLU A 52 -8.67 7.56 -27.07
CA GLU A 52 -7.82 8.30 -26.14
C GLU A 52 -7.60 7.53 -24.84
N VAL A 53 -8.60 6.73 -24.43
CA VAL A 53 -8.57 5.82 -23.27
C VAL A 53 -9.13 4.48 -23.70
N ARG A 54 -8.44 3.39 -23.36
CA ARG A 54 -8.91 2.06 -23.77
C ARG A 54 -10.10 1.56 -22.94
N SER A 55 -10.03 1.78 -21.65
CA SER A 55 -11.07 1.34 -20.71
C SER A 55 -10.92 1.99 -19.35
N ALA A 56 -11.98 1.98 -18.55
CA ALA A 56 -11.97 2.46 -17.17
C ALA A 56 -12.97 1.68 -16.30
N VAL A 57 -12.60 1.42 -15.06
CA VAL A 57 -13.57 1.13 -13.98
C VAL A 57 -13.61 2.34 -13.07
N ILE A 58 -14.81 2.87 -12.85
CA ILE A 58 -15.03 4.08 -12.05
C ILE A 58 -15.91 3.69 -10.87
N LEU A 59 -15.40 3.90 -9.65
CA LEU A 59 -16.15 3.75 -8.42
C LEU A 59 -16.14 5.07 -7.67
N ILE A 60 -17.30 5.57 -7.31
CA ILE A 60 -17.46 6.78 -6.49
C ILE A 60 -18.31 6.42 -5.28
N ALA A 61 -17.76 6.66 -4.10
CA ALA A 61 -18.47 6.49 -2.84
C ALA A 61 -18.40 7.78 -2.03
N ARG A 62 -19.49 8.13 -1.36
CA ARG A 62 -19.57 9.27 -0.44
C ARG A 62 -20.56 8.98 0.68
N GLN A 63 -20.22 9.35 1.92
CA GLN A 63 -21.05 9.15 3.10
C GLN A 63 -21.49 7.68 3.27
N GLY A 64 -20.54 6.73 3.07
CA GLY A 64 -20.80 5.28 3.17
C GLY A 64 -21.66 4.70 2.03
N ARG A 65 -21.93 5.44 0.95
CA ARG A 65 -22.73 4.99 -0.17
C ARG A 65 -21.93 4.96 -1.47
N VAL A 66 -21.98 3.84 -2.17
CA VAL A 66 -21.49 3.73 -3.55
C VAL A 66 -22.56 4.31 -4.48
N VAL A 67 -22.26 5.42 -5.13
CA VAL A 67 -23.20 6.15 -6.00
C VAL A 67 -22.87 6.00 -7.48
N VAL A 68 -21.64 5.58 -7.81
CA VAL A 68 -21.25 5.17 -9.17
C VAL A 68 -20.37 3.94 -9.02
N HIS A 69 -20.63 2.93 -9.85
CA HIS A 69 -19.73 1.81 -10.09
C HIS A 69 -19.93 1.32 -11.51
N GLU A 70 -19.10 1.81 -12.43
CA GLU A 70 -19.23 1.60 -13.87
C GLU A 70 -17.95 0.99 -14.45
N ALA A 71 -18.11 0.08 -15.41
CA ALA A 71 -17.04 -0.42 -16.26
C ALA A 71 -17.28 0.05 -17.69
N LEU A 72 -16.35 0.75 -18.28
CA LEU A 72 -16.43 1.37 -19.60
C LEU A 72 -15.31 0.86 -20.49
N GLY A 73 -15.61 0.60 -21.77
CA GLY A 73 -14.63 0.15 -22.76
C GLY A 73 -14.35 -1.35 -22.69
N TRP A 74 -13.14 -1.73 -23.02
CA TRP A 74 -12.80 -3.10 -23.43
C TRP A 74 -11.72 -3.71 -22.51
N LYS A 75 -11.90 -4.97 -22.12
CA LYS A 75 -10.82 -5.81 -21.60
C LYS A 75 -9.86 -6.17 -22.74
N ASP A 76 -10.43 -6.53 -23.89
CA ASP A 76 -9.71 -6.83 -25.13
C ASP A 76 -10.52 -6.28 -26.30
N LYS A 77 -10.09 -5.15 -26.84
CA LYS A 77 -10.80 -4.45 -27.91
C LYS A 77 -10.76 -5.20 -29.22
N GLU A 78 -9.62 -5.80 -29.51
CA GLU A 78 -9.39 -6.53 -30.76
C GLU A 78 -10.29 -7.78 -30.84
N ARG A 79 -10.61 -8.38 -29.69
CA ARG A 79 -11.52 -9.53 -29.57
C ARG A 79 -12.95 -9.15 -29.22
N GLY A 80 -13.26 -7.85 -29.08
CA GLY A 80 -14.58 -7.36 -28.71
C GLY A 80 -15.02 -7.75 -27.28
N ILE A 81 -14.08 -8.02 -26.37
CA ILE A 81 -14.39 -8.44 -24.99
C ILE A 81 -14.55 -7.18 -24.13
N PRO A 82 -15.77 -6.92 -23.57
CA PRO A 82 -15.99 -5.75 -22.75
C PRO A 82 -15.28 -5.85 -21.39
N LEU A 83 -14.94 -4.70 -20.83
CA LEU A 83 -14.43 -4.61 -19.45
C LEU A 83 -15.55 -4.94 -18.47
N LYS A 84 -15.19 -5.63 -17.36
CA LYS A 84 -16.11 -5.91 -16.24
C LYS A 84 -15.75 -5.05 -15.03
N LYS A 85 -16.72 -4.75 -14.17
CA LYS A 85 -16.50 -4.05 -12.88
C LYS A 85 -15.55 -4.78 -11.95
N THR A 86 -15.45 -6.10 -12.10
CA THR A 86 -14.57 -7.01 -11.35
C THR A 86 -13.21 -7.22 -12.01
N ALA A 87 -12.83 -6.37 -12.97
CA ALA A 87 -11.52 -6.46 -13.61
C ALA A 87 -10.42 -6.11 -12.62
N MET A 88 -9.36 -6.92 -12.62
CA MET A 88 -8.19 -6.69 -11.79
C MET A 88 -7.24 -5.69 -12.45
N PHE A 89 -6.73 -4.75 -11.67
CA PHE A 89 -5.79 -3.74 -12.11
C PHE A 89 -4.51 -3.77 -11.29
N ARG A 90 -3.39 -3.48 -11.93
CA ARG A 90 -2.14 -3.19 -11.22
C ARG A 90 -2.25 -1.82 -10.56
N MET A 91 -2.20 -1.79 -9.23
CA MET A 91 -2.41 -0.56 -8.46
C MET A 91 -1.15 0.30 -8.35
N ALA A 92 0.01 -0.22 -8.77
CA ALA A 92 1.29 0.50 -8.77
C ALA A 92 1.52 1.25 -7.44
N SER A 93 1.65 2.57 -7.47
CA SER A 93 1.95 3.39 -6.28
C SER A 93 0.84 3.45 -5.24
N ASN A 94 -0.38 3.00 -5.54
CA ASN A 94 -1.42 2.80 -4.51
C ASN A 94 -1.07 1.67 -3.52
N THR A 95 -0.06 0.86 -3.80
CA THR A 95 0.56 -0.05 -2.82
C THR A 95 1.19 0.69 -1.63
N LYS A 96 1.64 1.93 -1.81
CA LYS A 96 2.33 2.68 -0.74
C LYS A 96 1.46 2.95 0.50
N PRO A 97 0.22 3.42 0.39
CA PRO A 97 -0.67 3.52 1.55
C PRO A 97 -0.84 2.19 2.29
N VAL A 98 -0.91 1.07 1.56
CA VAL A 98 -1.05 -0.27 2.17
C VAL A 98 0.20 -0.63 2.99
N VAL A 99 1.39 -0.43 2.43
CA VAL A 99 2.66 -0.64 3.17
C VAL A 99 2.78 0.34 4.35
N ALA A 100 2.36 1.60 4.20
CA ALA A 100 2.32 2.56 5.31
C ALA A 100 1.37 2.11 6.43
N THR A 101 0.22 1.52 6.09
CA THR A 101 -0.71 0.92 7.05
C THR A 101 -0.05 -0.22 7.82
N ALA A 102 0.71 -1.10 7.15
CA ALA A 102 1.47 -2.17 7.83
C ALA A 102 2.48 -1.61 8.85
N ILE A 103 3.19 -0.54 8.51
CA ILE A 103 4.10 0.15 9.45
C ILE A 103 3.30 0.76 10.62
N ALA A 104 2.13 1.35 10.36
CA ALA A 104 1.28 1.91 11.40
C ALA A 104 0.76 0.83 12.36
N ILE A 105 0.36 -0.34 11.86
CA ILE A 105 -0.06 -1.49 12.68
C ILE A 105 1.10 -1.96 13.58
N LEU A 106 2.32 -2.06 13.04
CA LEU A 106 3.48 -2.43 13.85
C LEU A 106 3.80 -1.37 14.93
N ALA A 107 3.58 -0.10 14.63
CA ALA A 107 3.75 0.98 15.60
C ALA A 107 2.68 0.93 16.71
N GLU A 108 1.42 0.68 16.35
CA GLU A 108 0.31 0.49 17.29
C GLU A 108 0.58 -0.71 18.23
N GLN A 109 1.17 -1.79 17.69
CA GLN A 109 1.61 -2.96 18.46
C GLN A 109 2.85 -2.68 19.33
N GLY A 110 3.42 -1.48 19.32
CA GLY A 110 4.62 -1.11 20.06
C GLY A 110 5.92 -1.76 19.56
N LYS A 111 5.90 -2.41 18.37
CA LYS A 111 7.06 -3.13 17.82
C LYS A 111 8.08 -2.19 17.16
N LEU A 112 7.66 -1.02 16.75
CA LEU A 112 8.50 0.03 16.20
C LEU A 112 7.91 1.42 16.49
N ARG A 113 8.67 2.48 16.16
CA ARG A 113 8.25 3.88 16.21
C ARG A 113 8.64 4.55 14.91
N PHE A 114 7.88 5.52 14.46
CA PHE A 114 8.18 6.25 13.21
C PHE A 114 9.54 6.96 13.23
N ASP A 115 9.99 7.40 14.42
CA ASP A 115 11.30 8.02 14.64
C ASP A 115 12.46 7.02 14.72
N ASN A 116 12.18 5.70 14.70
CA ASN A 116 13.26 4.72 14.72
C ASN A 116 14.14 4.84 13.46
N PRO A 117 15.48 4.90 13.64
CA PRO A 117 16.39 4.80 12.52
C PRO A 117 16.27 3.42 11.85
N VAL A 118 16.32 3.40 10.53
CA VAL A 118 16.17 2.18 9.73
C VAL A 118 17.23 1.13 10.10
N HIS A 119 18.44 1.56 10.43
CA HIS A 119 19.53 0.65 10.78
C HIS A 119 19.25 -0.23 12.01
N ARG A 120 18.30 0.12 12.87
CA ARG A 120 17.84 -0.75 13.96
C ARG A 120 17.19 -2.03 13.46
N HIS A 121 16.63 -2.00 12.27
CA HIS A 121 15.93 -3.12 11.66
C HIS A 121 16.72 -3.75 10.50
N LEU A 122 17.48 -2.94 9.77
CA LEU A 122 18.20 -3.32 8.56
C LEU A 122 19.68 -2.92 8.67
N LYS A 123 20.55 -3.90 8.91
CA LYS A 123 22.00 -3.66 9.18
C LYS A 123 22.71 -2.94 8.01
N SER A 124 22.25 -3.12 6.78
CA SER A 124 22.79 -2.44 5.59
C SER A 124 22.71 -0.91 5.66
N PHE A 125 21.83 -0.37 6.51
CA PHE A 125 21.69 1.05 6.78
C PHE A 125 22.63 1.57 7.89
N ASP A 126 23.43 0.72 8.53
CA ASP A 126 24.36 1.14 9.58
C ASP A 126 25.69 1.62 8.98
N ASN A 127 25.65 2.73 8.25
CA ASN A 127 26.78 3.38 7.63
C ASN A 127 26.58 4.91 7.61
N ALA A 128 27.63 5.65 7.31
CA ALA A 128 27.65 7.12 7.38
C ALA A 128 26.60 7.80 6.49
N LYS A 129 26.15 7.16 5.40
CA LYS A 129 25.18 7.73 4.44
C LYS A 129 23.73 7.41 4.75
N ALA A 130 23.46 6.38 5.56
CA ALA A 130 22.11 5.88 5.79
C ALA A 130 21.68 5.85 7.26
N ARG A 131 22.61 5.96 8.20
CA ARG A 131 22.36 5.77 9.63
C ARG A 131 21.32 6.71 10.21
N GLU A 132 21.24 7.93 9.71
CA GLU A 132 20.31 8.98 10.15
C GLU A 132 18.90 8.85 9.52
N ILE A 133 18.72 7.94 8.54
CA ILE A 133 17.44 7.75 7.90
C ILE A 133 16.50 7.04 8.88
N THR A 134 15.35 7.66 9.17
CA THR A 134 14.28 7.10 10.01
C THR A 134 13.14 6.55 9.16
N LEU A 135 12.24 5.76 9.76
CA LEU A 135 11.01 5.31 9.12
C LEU A 135 10.14 6.51 8.69
N TYR A 136 10.12 7.58 9.50
CA TYR A 136 9.43 8.82 9.16
C TYR A 136 9.96 9.44 7.86
N HIS A 137 11.28 9.50 7.68
CA HIS A 137 11.88 10.02 6.45
C HIS A 137 11.50 9.20 5.21
N LEU A 138 11.36 7.88 5.34
CA LEU A 138 10.91 7.02 4.25
C LEU A 138 9.43 7.24 3.93
N LEU A 139 8.57 7.26 4.96
CA LEU A 139 7.12 7.49 4.83
C LEU A 139 6.81 8.84 4.17
N THR A 140 7.57 9.88 4.50
CA THR A 140 7.36 11.25 4.02
C THR A 140 8.16 11.61 2.77
N HIS A 141 8.90 10.65 2.19
CA HIS A 141 9.75 10.88 1.03
C HIS A 141 10.84 11.96 1.25
N THR A 142 11.40 12.03 2.46
CA THR A 142 12.44 12.99 2.83
C THR A 142 13.77 12.32 3.21
N SER A 143 13.97 11.07 2.80
CA SER A 143 15.15 10.27 3.13
C SER A 143 16.46 10.70 2.44
N GLY A 144 16.40 11.60 1.46
CA GLY A 144 17.57 11.98 0.66
C GLY A 144 17.96 10.96 -0.40
N PHE A 145 17.15 9.93 -0.62
CA PHE A 145 17.39 8.94 -1.67
C PHE A 145 17.23 9.54 -3.08
N ARG A 146 18.15 9.17 -4.00
CA ARG A 146 18.06 9.41 -5.45
C ARG A 146 18.27 8.12 -6.22
N ILE A 147 17.65 7.03 -5.76
CA ILE A 147 17.75 5.71 -6.36
C ILE A 147 16.70 5.62 -7.45
N LYS A 148 17.13 5.25 -8.67
CA LYS A 148 16.20 5.06 -9.80
C LYS A 148 15.18 3.95 -9.47
N PRO A 149 13.90 4.17 -9.78
CA PRO A 149 12.88 3.15 -9.55
C PRO A 149 13.12 1.91 -10.41
N ILE A 150 12.90 0.75 -9.80
CA ILE A 150 12.87 -0.53 -10.51
C ILE A 150 11.39 -0.83 -10.80
N PHE A 151 11.03 -0.94 -12.08
CA PHE A 151 9.63 -1.19 -12.46
C PHE A 151 9.39 -2.62 -12.95
N PHE A 152 10.32 -3.20 -13.71
CA PHE A 152 10.09 -4.47 -14.40
C PHE A 152 11.24 -5.46 -14.27
N GLU A 153 12.46 -4.99 -13.99
CA GLU A 153 13.62 -5.84 -13.79
C GLU A 153 14.26 -5.58 -12.43
N PRO A 154 14.49 -6.62 -11.63
CA PRO A 154 15.27 -6.50 -10.40
C PRO A 154 16.71 -6.11 -10.74
N LEU A 155 17.32 -5.25 -9.92
CA LEU A 155 18.72 -4.87 -10.07
C LEU A 155 19.65 -6.04 -9.78
N ILE A 156 19.27 -6.91 -8.84
CA ILE A 156 20.02 -8.11 -8.50
C ILE A 156 19.34 -9.31 -9.14
N LYS A 157 20.03 -9.89 -10.12
CA LYS A 157 19.57 -11.10 -10.82
C LYS A 157 20.13 -12.35 -10.14
N LYS A 158 19.44 -13.48 -10.30
CA LYS A 158 19.89 -14.78 -9.79
C LYS A 158 21.27 -15.12 -10.31
N SER A 159 22.17 -15.49 -9.41
CA SER A 159 23.56 -15.86 -9.70
C SER A 159 24.11 -16.75 -8.58
N ALA A 160 25.32 -17.29 -8.77
CA ALA A 160 26.01 -18.04 -7.71
C ALA A 160 26.20 -17.21 -6.43
N LYS A 161 26.43 -15.88 -6.56
CA LYS A 161 26.56 -14.97 -5.44
C LYS A 161 25.20 -14.63 -4.79
N HIS A 162 24.13 -14.64 -5.58
CA HIS A 162 22.77 -14.31 -5.15
C HIS A 162 21.77 -15.38 -5.62
N PRO A 163 21.81 -16.59 -5.01
CA PRO A 163 20.96 -17.70 -5.43
C PRO A 163 19.47 -17.48 -5.17
N ASN A 164 19.15 -16.61 -4.22
CA ASN A 164 17.77 -16.25 -3.84
C ASN A 164 17.25 -14.99 -4.50
N ALA A 165 18.00 -14.42 -5.45
CA ALA A 165 17.51 -13.26 -6.20
C ALA A 165 16.47 -13.70 -7.27
N PRO A 166 15.52 -12.81 -7.62
CA PRO A 166 15.31 -11.50 -7.00
C PRO A 166 14.67 -11.60 -5.62
N SER A 167 14.95 -10.67 -4.74
CA SER A 167 14.26 -10.56 -3.45
C SER A 167 14.24 -9.12 -2.96
N LEU A 168 13.17 -8.74 -2.27
CA LEU A 168 13.01 -7.43 -1.68
C LEU A 168 14.18 -7.08 -0.76
N ARG A 169 14.61 -8.02 0.07
CA ARG A 169 15.69 -7.83 1.03
C ARG A 169 17.03 -7.49 0.36
N LEU A 170 17.40 -8.22 -0.69
CA LEU A 170 18.67 -7.97 -1.41
C LEU A 170 18.68 -6.57 -2.06
N GLU A 171 17.56 -6.15 -2.64
CA GLU A 171 17.44 -4.82 -3.23
C GLU A 171 17.54 -3.73 -2.17
N VAL A 172 16.89 -3.93 -1.03
CA VAL A 172 16.88 -2.96 0.07
C VAL A 172 18.24 -2.87 0.75
N ASP A 173 18.96 -3.98 0.92
CA ASP A 173 20.32 -3.95 1.45
C ASP A 173 21.23 -3.08 0.58
N ARG A 174 21.10 -3.16 -0.75
CA ARG A 174 21.80 -2.27 -1.68
C ARG A 174 21.37 -0.81 -1.53
N PHE A 175 20.10 -0.52 -1.27
CA PHE A 175 19.65 0.86 -1.02
C PHE A 175 20.29 1.44 0.23
N GLY A 176 20.44 0.64 1.28
CA GLY A 176 21.16 1.01 2.49
C GLY A 176 22.64 1.35 2.21
N GLU A 177 23.31 0.52 1.41
CA GLU A 177 24.73 0.73 1.03
C GLU A 177 24.92 2.02 0.21
N VAL A 178 24.00 2.33 -0.72
CA VAL A 178 24.03 3.58 -1.49
C VAL A 178 23.75 4.77 -0.57
N GLY A 179 22.76 4.66 0.29
CA GLY A 179 22.37 5.65 1.28
C GLY A 179 21.77 6.95 0.70
N ALA A 180 21.70 7.98 1.53
CA ALA A 180 21.28 9.31 1.15
C ALA A 180 22.38 10.02 0.35
N VAL A 181 21.99 10.70 -0.73
CA VAL A 181 22.88 11.56 -1.53
C VAL A 181 22.52 13.03 -1.37
N GLU A 182 21.41 13.32 -0.70
CA GLU A 182 20.98 14.66 -0.33
C GLU A 182 20.73 14.74 1.17
N PRO A 183 20.68 15.94 1.75
CA PRO A 183 20.45 16.14 3.18
C PRO A 183 19.13 15.51 3.64
N ILE A 184 19.22 14.60 4.62
CA ILE A 184 18.07 13.88 5.17
C ILE A 184 17.11 14.86 5.86
N GLY A 185 15.81 14.71 5.63
CA GLY A 185 14.76 15.51 6.25
C GLY A 185 14.58 16.92 5.66
N LYS A 186 15.34 17.30 4.64
CA LYS A 186 15.35 18.70 4.14
C LYS A 186 14.43 18.92 2.93
N SER A 187 14.33 17.94 2.02
CA SER A 187 13.54 18.11 0.80
C SER A 187 12.70 16.87 0.50
N TYR A 188 11.53 17.09 -0.06
CA TYR A 188 10.68 16.02 -0.59
C TYR A 188 11.28 15.48 -1.90
N SER A 189 11.42 14.17 -1.96
CA SER A 189 11.80 13.47 -3.18
C SER A 189 11.11 12.12 -3.22
N TYR A 190 10.10 11.99 -4.08
CA TYR A 190 9.34 10.74 -4.24
C TYR A 190 10.26 9.55 -4.47
N SER A 191 10.17 8.52 -3.64
CA SER A 191 11.09 7.39 -3.64
C SER A 191 10.37 6.06 -3.54
N ASN A 192 10.47 5.22 -4.57
CA ASN A 192 10.04 3.82 -4.51
C ASN A 192 10.98 3.00 -3.62
N ALA A 193 12.30 3.28 -3.69
CA ALA A 193 13.28 2.63 -2.83
C ALA A 193 12.96 2.82 -1.34
N GLY A 194 12.47 4.01 -0.95
CA GLY A 194 12.02 4.26 0.41
C GLY A 194 10.88 3.33 0.85
N TYR A 195 9.88 3.14 0.02
CA TYR A 195 8.75 2.26 0.34
C TYR A 195 9.08 0.76 0.24
N ASN A 196 9.98 0.37 -0.66
CA ASN A 196 10.53 -0.98 -0.64
C ASN A 196 11.29 -1.25 0.67
N THR A 197 12.04 -0.26 1.17
CA THR A 197 12.70 -0.34 2.46
C THR A 197 11.70 -0.52 3.61
N LEU A 198 10.59 0.20 3.60
CA LEU A 198 9.51 0.01 4.59
C LEU A 198 8.94 -1.40 4.53
N GLY A 199 8.74 -1.97 3.33
CA GLY A 199 8.32 -3.36 3.15
C GLY A 199 9.30 -4.35 3.79
N ALA A 200 10.60 -4.18 3.58
CA ALA A 200 11.63 -5.03 4.20
C ALA A 200 11.69 -4.85 5.73
N VAL A 201 11.38 -3.67 6.26
CA VAL A 201 11.22 -3.45 7.70
C VAL A 201 10.02 -4.22 8.24
N VAL A 202 8.88 -4.22 7.51
CA VAL A 202 7.71 -5.03 7.90
C VAL A 202 8.10 -6.51 7.99
N GLU A 203 8.78 -7.07 6.98
CA GLU A 203 9.24 -8.46 7.01
C GLU A 203 10.16 -8.74 8.20
N THR A 204 11.12 -7.85 8.44
CA THR A 204 12.10 -8.02 9.53
C THR A 204 11.46 -7.98 10.92
N VAL A 205 10.53 -7.05 11.13
CA VAL A 205 9.89 -6.84 12.45
C VAL A 205 8.78 -7.86 12.71
N SER A 206 8.05 -8.26 11.67
CA SER A 206 6.96 -9.23 11.79
C SER A 206 7.44 -10.68 11.75
N GLY A 207 8.59 -10.95 11.14
CA GLY A 207 9.07 -12.30 10.85
C GLY A 207 8.29 -13.02 9.76
N LYS A 208 7.46 -12.30 8.98
CA LYS A 208 6.62 -12.85 7.91
C LYS A 208 6.96 -12.20 6.58
N PRO A 209 6.81 -12.88 5.43
CA PRO A 209 6.81 -12.26 4.12
C PRO A 209 5.78 -11.11 4.06
N LEU A 210 6.11 -10.05 3.31
CA LEU A 210 5.28 -8.84 3.26
C LEU A 210 3.85 -9.14 2.78
N GLU A 211 3.71 -9.97 1.73
CA GLU A 211 2.40 -10.38 1.23
C GLU A 211 1.55 -11.06 2.30
N ASN A 212 2.11 -12.02 3.03
CA ASN A 212 1.39 -12.76 4.09
C ASN A 212 1.00 -11.85 5.25
N TYR A 213 1.84 -10.85 5.56
CA TYR A 213 1.54 -9.86 6.60
C TYR A 213 0.38 -8.96 6.19
N LEU A 214 0.38 -8.50 4.92
CA LEU A 214 -0.67 -7.64 4.37
C LEU A 214 -1.99 -8.38 4.22
N ASP A 215 -1.96 -9.62 3.71
CA ASP A 215 -3.16 -10.46 3.58
C ASP A 215 -3.85 -10.58 4.93
N HIS A 216 -3.13 -11.04 5.94
CA HIS A 216 -3.72 -11.36 7.24
C HIS A 216 -4.16 -10.13 8.05
N LEU A 217 -3.42 -9.00 7.98
CA LEU A 217 -3.68 -7.84 8.84
C LEU A 217 -4.33 -6.65 8.12
N VAL A 218 -4.42 -6.69 6.79
CA VAL A 218 -5.02 -5.60 6.00
C VAL A 218 -6.13 -6.13 5.10
N TYR A 219 -5.84 -7.09 4.21
CA TYR A 219 -6.79 -7.48 3.18
C TYR A 219 -7.93 -8.34 3.74
N GLU A 220 -7.65 -9.42 4.45
CA GLU A 220 -8.67 -10.27 5.09
C GLU A 220 -9.61 -9.49 6.03
N PRO A 221 -9.11 -8.66 6.98
CA PRO A 221 -10.01 -7.93 7.89
C PRO A 221 -10.90 -6.90 7.21
N LEU A 222 -10.52 -6.43 6.01
CA LEU A 222 -11.26 -5.46 5.21
C LEU A 222 -12.14 -6.12 4.13
N GLY A 223 -12.13 -7.46 4.01
CA GLY A 223 -12.84 -8.19 2.96
C GLY A 223 -12.33 -7.86 1.55
N MET A 224 -11.04 -7.57 1.42
CA MET A 224 -10.38 -7.24 0.14
C MET A 224 -9.89 -8.52 -0.55
N ASP A 225 -10.79 -9.46 -0.80
CA ASP A 225 -10.48 -10.83 -1.25
C ASP A 225 -9.81 -10.89 -2.64
N ASP A 226 -9.99 -9.86 -3.46
CA ASP A 226 -9.38 -9.72 -4.80
C ASP A 226 -8.14 -8.81 -4.79
N SER A 227 -7.46 -8.64 -3.64
CA SER A 227 -6.26 -7.81 -3.50
C SER A 227 -5.03 -8.67 -3.24
N TYR A 228 -4.01 -8.52 -4.09
CA TYR A 228 -2.76 -9.27 -3.98
C TYR A 228 -1.58 -8.31 -3.97
N HIS A 229 -0.59 -8.57 -3.12
CA HIS A 229 0.62 -7.76 -3.07
C HIS A 229 1.66 -8.21 -4.10
N HIS A 230 1.64 -9.48 -4.48
CA HIS A 230 2.56 -10.09 -5.44
C HIS A 230 1.82 -10.65 -6.65
N GLU A 231 2.49 -10.69 -7.82
CA GLU A 231 1.94 -11.37 -8.98
C GLU A 231 2.00 -12.88 -8.72
N VAL A 232 0.87 -13.46 -8.43
CA VAL A 232 0.72 -14.91 -8.54
C VAL A 232 0.55 -15.19 -10.02
N ALA A 233 1.59 -15.75 -10.62
CA ALA A 233 1.58 -16.16 -12.02
C ALA A 233 0.64 -17.34 -12.24
#